data_ab467662a986d2611e28307da4dd12af
#
_entry.id   ab467662a986d2611e28307da4dd12af
#
_cell.length_a   1.000
_cell.length_b   1.000
_cell.length_c   1.000
_cell.angle_alpha   90.00
_cell.angle_beta   90.00
_cell.angle_gamma   90.00
#
_symmetry.space_group_name_H-M   'P 1'
#
loop_
_entity.id
_entity.type
_entity.pdbx_description
1 polymer ?
#
loop_
_entity_poly.entity_id
_entity_poly.type
_entity_poly.pdbx_seq_one_letter_code
_entity_poly.pdbx_strand_id
1 'polypeptide(L)'
;MNIGIFFGGPAREREISFAGGKTAMENIDKSLFTPVPIFVDGTGNFIILNESLVYSSAIRDFYPPKSYQGDYTIYSESLGQLSDEELDTMLQSIGTRISPDKFKSYIDFAFIAMHGPGCEDGSIQGLLEWYGIPYSGPSVMGSSIGIDKIAQNDLIRLAVGLNKRTATLTRQSFEQEEASVLFEQIKAQVGLPFVVKAPHQGSSIGVAFVKKDEVSDFVKAVKQCFFIREVSAEEWNASDKKEYVQKMANLDEGIGLPVALNNELVYHPAELLTKLDAHFAQANTKAELISSNAEDAVLFESFVKGQEFSCGVIQTPDCVSVALPPTEIIAGVEVFDFKAKYQSSATRKRIPIETSLDNLHKVQADVKKAFDSLKFGVCTRIDGFLTPDGEVLLHDPNTIPGMSPTSLIFKQMGEIGLNVTDAITYFIRQSIRERVRTGKNTIKFQLLLEKLDAAIAARIAGLPSRKQVAFLFGGFDAEAQEASYAEAKKAYGRLAASVDSLPVPIFVTGNDASSAKYYKLPTNIMFKEFAEDIVKALDGSVHPLITQTRINAEAITLHFTGKLVGSVEEIDLSTILSTCQAQQNFVAGLEIEL
;
A
#
# COMPACT_ATOMS: atom_id res chain seq x y z
N MET A 1 10.64 7.60 21.33
CA MET A 1 10.50 6.14 21.10
C MET A 1 11.13 5.80 19.77
N ASN A 2 12.00 4.79 19.71
CA ASN A 2 12.67 4.37 18.48
C ASN A 2 11.74 3.47 17.67
N ILE A 3 11.42 3.88 16.44
CA ILE A 3 10.54 3.13 15.53
C ILE A 3 11.38 2.55 14.42
N GLY A 4 11.54 1.23 14.39
CA GLY A 4 12.09 0.53 13.24
C GLY A 4 11.09 0.57 12.09
N ILE A 5 11.43 1.23 10.99
CA ILE A 5 10.61 1.25 9.78
C ILE A 5 11.13 0.15 8.87
N PHE A 6 10.35 -0.93 8.75
CA PHE A 6 10.69 -2.11 7.97
C PHE A 6 10.15 -1.96 6.55
N PHE A 7 11.02 -2.04 5.55
CA PHE A 7 10.69 -1.90 4.14
C PHE A 7 11.58 -2.77 3.24
N GLY A 8 11.20 -2.94 1.98
CA GLY A 8 11.78 -3.93 1.07
C GLY A 8 11.04 -5.27 1.21
N GLY A 9 11.74 -6.33 1.56
CA GLY A 9 11.20 -7.66 1.82
C GLY A 9 11.39 -8.66 0.68
N PRO A 10 11.08 -9.93 0.91
CA PRO A 10 11.26 -11.01 -0.07
C PRO A 10 10.19 -11.03 -1.16
N ALA A 11 9.07 -10.33 -0.96
CA ALA A 11 7.93 -10.35 -1.87
C ALA A 11 8.20 -9.61 -3.19
N ARG A 12 7.33 -9.84 -4.20
CA ARG A 12 7.35 -9.13 -5.49
C ARG A 12 7.08 -7.63 -5.33
N GLU A 13 6.34 -7.23 -4.28
CA GLU A 13 5.93 -5.85 -3.99
C GLU A 13 7.01 -5.03 -3.27
N ARG A 14 8.26 -5.46 -3.25
CA ARG A 14 9.36 -4.84 -2.48
C ARG A 14 9.66 -3.38 -2.85
N GLU A 15 9.47 -2.98 -4.10
CA GLU A 15 9.65 -1.58 -4.50
C GLU A 15 8.51 -0.69 -3.98
N ILE A 16 7.28 -1.22 -3.92
CA ILE A 16 6.14 -0.54 -3.27
C ILE A 16 6.40 -0.42 -1.76
N SER A 17 6.91 -1.50 -1.16
CA SER A 17 7.31 -1.54 0.25
C SER A 17 8.41 -0.51 0.54
N PHE A 18 9.38 -0.35 -0.35
CA PHE A 18 10.44 0.65 -0.26
C PHE A 18 9.87 2.09 -0.30
N ALA A 19 8.99 2.36 -1.26
CA ALA A 19 8.32 3.66 -1.36
C ALA A 19 7.45 3.96 -0.12
N GLY A 20 6.78 2.95 0.43
CA GLY A 20 6.03 3.05 1.70
C GLY A 20 6.93 3.37 2.89
N GLY A 21 8.08 2.70 2.99
CA GLY A 21 9.09 2.97 4.01
C GLY A 21 9.63 4.39 3.95
N LYS A 22 9.95 4.89 2.76
CA LYS A 22 10.35 6.28 2.54
C LYS A 22 9.27 7.26 3.02
N THR A 23 8.02 7.02 2.66
CA THR A 23 6.89 7.86 3.13
C THR A 23 6.79 7.86 4.65
N ALA A 24 6.92 6.70 5.30
CA ALA A 24 6.88 6.61 6.76
C ALA A 24 8.04 7.38 7.40
N MET A 25 9.27 7.26 6.87
CA MET A 25 10.45 8.02 7.32
C MET A 25 10.26 9.55 7.22
N GLU A 26 9.64 10.02 6.13
CA GLU A 26 9.40 11.43 5.89
C GLU A 26 8.30 12.02 6.79
N ASN A 27 7.24 11.24 7.05
CA ASN A 27 6.00 11.74 7.67
C ASN A 27 5.79 11.30 9.13
N ILE A 28 6.67 10.50 9.70
CA ILE A 28 6.59 10.16 11.13
C ILE A 28 6.78 11.40 12.01
N ASP A 29 5.99 11.53 13.08
CA ASP A 29 6.10 12.67 14.01
C ASP A 29 7.42 12.62 14.79
N LYS A 30 8.35 13.47 14.40
CA LYS A 30 9.70 13.54 14.99
C LYS A 30 9.72 14.11 16.42
N SER A 31 8.61 14.69 16.89
CA SER A 31 8.47 15.09 18.29
C SER A 31 8.15 13.91 19.22
N LEU A 32 7.61 12.80 18.68
CA LEU A 32 7.24 11.60 19.41
C LEU A 32 8.21 10.44 19.18
N PHE A 33 8.77 10.35 17.96
CA PHE A 33 9.45 9.18 17.45
C PHE A 33 10.81 9.49 16.83
N THR A 34 11.74 8.55 16.98
CA THR A 34 13.01 8.53 16.26
C THR A 34 12.96 7.37 15.26
N PRO A 35 12.85 7.63 13.95
CA PRO A 35 12.80 6.56 12.96
C PRO A 35 14.17 5.90 12.79
N VAL A 36 14.16 4.57 12.64
CA VAL A 36 15.33 3.74 12.34
C VAL A 36 15.02 2.98 11.06
N PRO A 37 15.70 3.25 9.92
CA PRO A 37 15.41 2.58 8.65
C PRO A 37 15.93 1.14 8.69
N ILE A 38 15.04 0.17 8.60
CA ILE A 38 15.37 -1.25 8.54
C ILE A 38 14.99 -1.79 7.17
N PHE A 39 15.98 -1.90 6.30
CA PHE A 39 15.83 -2.53 5.00
C PHE A 39 15.87 -4.05 5.18
N VAL A 40 14.90 -4.74 4.56
CA VAL A 40 14.88 -6.20 4.48
C VAL A 40 15.15 -6.57 3.02
N ASP A 41 16.18 -7.36 2.80
CA ASP A 41 16.51 -7.79 1.43
C ASP A 41 15.65 -8.98 0.98
N GLY A 42 15.78 -9.36 -0.29
CA GLY A 42 15.02 -10.46 -0.87
C GLY A 42 15.32 -11.83 -0.28
N THR A 43 16.42 -11.98 0.45
CA THR A 43 16.83 -13.21 1.14
C THR A 43 16.54 -13.22 2.63
N GLY A 44 15.90 -12.14 3.14
CA GLY A 44 15.44 -12.03 4.52
C GLY A 44 16.48 -11.49 5.50
N ASN A 45 17.55 -10.84 5.04
CA ASN A 45 18.48 -10.14 5.91
C ASN A 45 17.92 -8.80 6.35
N PHE A 46 18.14 -8.43 7.61
CA PHE A 46 17.74 -7.14 8.18
C PHE A 46 18.95 -6.22 8.27
N ILE A 47 18.83 -5.02 7.71
CA ILE A 47 19.90 -4.05 7.60
C ILE A 47 19.43 -2.69 8.14
N ILE A 48 20.13 -2.13 9.14
CA ILE A 48 19.97 -0.72 9.47
C ILE A 48 20.61 0.03 8.31
N LEU A 49 19.76 0.57 7.42
CA LEU A 49 20.19 1.19 6.16
C LEU A 49 20.80 2.56 6.43
N ASN A 50 21.84 2.93 5.68
CA ASN A 50 22.34 4.29 5.66
C ASN A 50 21.22 5.25 5.21
N GLU A 51 20.92 6.27 5.99
CA GLU A 51 19.74 7.12 5.81
C GLU A 51 19.64 7.74 4.41
N SER A 52 20.76 8.13 3.81
CA SER A 52 20.82 8.69 2.45
C SER A 52 20.25 7.75 1.38
N LEU A 53 20.35 6.43 1.57
CA LEU A 53 19.87 5.42 0.63
C LEU A 53 18.35 5.24 0.66
N VAL A 54 17.69 5.63 1.75
CA VAL A 54 16.21 5.64 1.84
C VAL A 54 15.58 6.51 0.76
N TYR A 55 16.31 7.52 0.29
CA TYR A 55 15.85 8.48 -0.71
C TYR A 55 16.22 8.11 -2.15
N SER A 56 16.79 6.92 -2.38
CA SER A 56 17.01 6.37 -3.71
C SER A 56 15.70 6.20 -4.48
N SER A 57 15.77 6.08 -5.82
CA SER A 57 14.59 5.90 -6.66
C SER A 57 14.04 4.47 -6.58
N ALA A 58 14.94 3.48 -6.50
CA ALA A 58 14.60 2.06 -6.40
C ALA A 58 15.64 1.30 -5.56
N ILE A 59 15.28 0.12 -5.05
CA ILE A 59 16.20 -0.76 -4.32
C ILE A 59 17.40 -1.11 -5.20
N ARG A 60 17.18 -1.42 -6.48
CA ARG A 60 18.21 -1.81 -7.43
C ARG A 60 19.24 -0.72 -7.76
N ASP A 61 19.01 0.53 -7.34
CA ASP A 61 19.97 1.61 -7.49
C ASP A 61 21.16 1.48 -6.51
N PHE A 62 20.93 0.84 -5.36
CA PHE A 62 21.94 0.68 -4.31
C PHE A 62 22.20 -0.78 -3.90
N TYR A 63 21.29 -1.74 -4.18
CA TYR A 63 21.41 -3.12 -3.74
C TYR A 63 20.84 -4.14 -4.73
N PRO A 64 21.61 -5.22 -5.09
CA PRO A 64 23.01 -5.42 -4.73
C PRO A 64 23.94 -4.36 -5.37
N PRO A 65 25.17 -4.15 -4.85
CA PRO A 65 26.10 -3.19 -5.45
C PRO A 65 26.36 -3.48 -6.93
N LYS A 66 26.59 -2.42 -7.73
CA LYS A 66 26.77 -2.56 -9.20
C LYS A 66 27.86 -3.52 -9.62
N SER A 67 28.90 -3.70 -8.79
CA SER A 67 29.98 -4.69 -9.02
C SER A 67 29.48 -6.15 -9.10
N TYR A 68 28.32 -6.44 -8.50
CA TYR A 68 27.69 -7.77 -8.52
C TYR A 68 26.64 -7.92 -9.63
N GLN A 69 26.17 -6.83 -10.22
CA GLN A 69 25.06 -6.87 -11.19
C GLN A 69 25.51 -7.27 -12.60
N GLY A 70 26.79 -7.06 -12.95
CA GLY A 70 27.28 -7.26 -14.31
C GLY A 70 26.54 -6.37 -15.32
N ASP A 71 26.11 -6.99 -16.41
CA ASP A 71 25.34 -6.34 -17.49
C ASP A 71 23.82 -6.32 -17.25
N TYR A 72 23.35 -6.80 -16.09
CA TYR A 72 21.93 -6.97 -15.78
C TYR A 72 21.54 -6.15 -14.55
N THR A 73 20.27 -5.75 -14.49
CA THR A 73 19.67 -5.18 -13.27
C THR A 73 18.98 -6.32 -12.51
N ILE A 74 19.50 -6.68 -11.34
CA ILE A 74 19.07 -7.85 -10.58
C ILE A 74 18.69 -7.49 -9.14
N TYR A 75 17.99 -8.40 -8.48
CA TYR A 75 17.83 -8.44 -7.03
C TYR A 75 18.85 -9.43 -6.41
N SER A 76 19.00 -9.37 -5.08
CA SER A 76 20.00 -10.17 -4.35
C SER A 76 19.84 -11.68 -4.54
N GLU A 77 18.63 -12.17 -4.72
CA GLU A 77 18.34 -13.60 -4.95
C GLU A 77 19.00 -14.13 -6.22
N SER A 78 19.23 -13.27 -7.20
CA SER A 78 19.93 -13.63 -8.45
C SER A 78 21.41 -13.91 -8.26
N LEU A 79 21.96 -13.60 -7.08
CA LEU A 79 23.35 -13.94 -6.75
C LEU A 79 23.54 -15.38 -6.26
N GLY A 80 22.41 -16.11 -6.05
CA GLY A 80 22.44 -17.47 -5.52
C GLY A 80 22.82 -17.49 -4.03
N GLN A 81 23.51 -18.56 -3.62
CA GLN A 81 23.96 -18.70 -2.23
C GLN A 81 25.32 -18.03 -2.05
N LEU A 82 25.34 -16.94 -1.30
CA LEU A 82 26.56 -16.28 -0.86
C LEU A 82 27.02 -16.84 0.48
N SER A 83 28.32 -16.87 0.73
CA SER A 83 28.87 -17.09 2.07
C SER A 83 28.55 -15.91 2.98
N ASP A 84 28.54 -16.14 4.30
CA ASP A 84 28.31 -15.05 5.27
C ASP A 84 29.34 -13.91 5.11
N GLU A 85 30.59 -14.20 4.78
CA GLU A 85 31.65 -13.22 4.58
C GLU A 85 31.41 -12.36 3.33
N GLU A 86 30.99 -12.97 2.21
CA GLU A 86 30.62 -12.25 0.98
C GLU A 86 29.40 -11.37 1.22
N LEU A 87 28.39 -11.93 1.88
CA LEU A 87 27.16 -11.22 2.23
C LEU A 87 27.44 -10.01 3.14
N ASP A 88 28.21 -10.21 4.21
CA ASP A 88 28.58 -9.12 5.13
C ASP A 88 29.41 -8.05 4.43
N THR A 89 30.35 -8.41 3.55
CA THR A 89 31.11 -7.48 2.74
C THR A 89 30.21 -6.64 1.83
N MET A 90 29.22 -7.27 1.18
CA MET A 90 28.26 -6.60 0.32
C MET A 90 27.37 -5.65 1.13
N LEU A 91 26.86 -6.10 2.29
CA LEU A 91 25.95 -5.33 3.13
C LEU A 91 26.61 -4.13 3.82
N GLN A 92 27.91 -4.21 4.15
CA GLN A 92 28.67 -3.10 4.74
C GLN A 92 28.63 -1.83 3.87
N SER A 93 28.48 -1.96 2.56
CA SER A 93 28.38 -0.81 1.65
C SER A 93 27.07 -0.01 1.80
N ILE A 94 26.01 -0.63 2.34
CA ILE A 94 24.68 -0.02 2.45
C ILE A 94 24.23 0.23 3.89
N GLY A 95 24.84 -0.42 4.88
CA GLY A 95 24.45 -0.27 6.27
C GLY A 95 25.03 -1.31 7.19
N THR A 96 24.31 -1.62 8.28
CA THR A 96 24.72 -2.59 9.29
C THR A 96 23.72 -3.74 9.36
N ARG A 97 24.17 -4.96 9.06
CA ARG A 97 23.36 -6.18 9.23
C ARG A 97 23.07 -6.39 10.72
N ILE A 98 21.81 -6.67 11.05
CA ILE A 98 21.37 -6.98 12.39
C ILE A 98 20.58 -8.29 12.44
N SER A 99 20.77 -9.06 13.49
CA SER A 99 19.98 -10.26 13.75
C SER A 99 18.74 -9.93 14.58
N PRO A 100 17.63 -10.70 14.46
CA PRO A 100 16.37 -10.43 15.17
C PRO A 100 16.49 -10.39 16.70
N ASP A 101 17.42 -11.15 17.29
CA ASP A 101 17.70 -11.14 18.74
C ASP A 101 18.24 -9.79 19.22
N LYS A 102 18.78 -8.96 18.33
CA LYS A 102 19.33 -7.63 18.59
C LYS A 102 18.33 -6.49 18.36
N PHE A 103 17.16 -6.75 17.79
CA PHE A 103 16.19 -5.69 17.48
C PHE A 103 15.91 -4.77 18.67
N LYS A 104 15.74 -5.35 19.88
CA LYS A 104 15.48 -4.58 21.12
C LYS A 104 16.57 -3.57 21.50
N SER A 105 17.77 -3.71 20.96
CA SER A 105 18.85 -2.76 21.20
C SER A 105 18.74 -1.50 20.33
N TYR A 106 17.93 -1.57 19.28
CA TYR A 106 17.79 -0.49 18.29
C TYR A 106 16.39 0.12 18.26
N ILE A 107 15.33 -0.70 18.48
CA ILE A 107 13.94 -0.29 18.30
C ILE A 107 13.05 -0.68 19.48
N ASP A 108 12.05 0.15 19.74
CA ASP A 108 10.98 -0.08 20.71
C ASP A 108 9.73 -0.66 20.05
N PHE A 109 9.55 -0.39 18.74
CA PHE A 109 8.39 -0.76 17.94
C PHE A 109 8.82 -0.99 16.48
N ALA A 110 8.20 -1.96 15.81
CA ALA A 110 8.39 -2.23 14.38
C ALA A 110 7.19 -1.71 13.56
N PHE A 111 7.41 -0.68 12.76
CA PHE A 111 6.46 -0.21 11.77
C PHE A 111 6.71 -0.95 10.45
N ILE A 112 5.78 -1.84 10.08
CA ILE A 112 5.89 -2.67 8.89
C ILE A 112 5.27 -1.90 7.71
N ALA A 113 6.12 -1.50 6.75
CA ALA A 113 5.71 -0.94 5.47
C ALA A 113 5.90 -1.94 4.31
N MET A 114 6.20 -3.21 4.66
CA MET A 114 6.40 -4.29 3.71
C MET A 114 5.07 -4.93 3.31
N HIS A 115 4.98 -5.35 2.04
CA HIS A 115 3.80 -5.99 1.45
C HIS A 115 4.14 -7.36 0.87
N GLY A 116 3.11 -8.21 0.74
CA GLY A 116 3.18 -9.52 0.12
C GLY A 116 3.67 -10.66 1.03
N PRO A 117 3.94 -11.84 0.46
CA PRO A 117 4.38 -13.02 1.20
C PRO A 117 5.65 -12.78 2.01
N GLY A 118 5.67 -13.30 3.25
CA GLY A 118 6.74 -13.05 4.22
C GLY A 118 6.60 -11.73 5.00
N CYS A 119 5.76 -10.81 4.51
CA CYS A 119 5.64 -9.44 5.01
C CYS A 119 4.28 -9.17 5.69
N GLU A 120 3.18 -9.63 5.11
CA GLU A 120 1.83 -9.40 5.63
C GLU A 120 1.01 -10.69 5.82
N ASP A 121 1.68 -11.83 5.84
CA ASP A 121 1.11 -13.18 5.97
C ASP A 121 1.21 -13.79 7.38
N GLY A 122 1.75 -13.03 8.33
CA GLY A 122 2.00 -13.51 9.69
C GLY A 122 3.46 -13.91 9.96
N SER A 123 4.31 -14.05 8.94
CA SER A 123 5.70 -14.49 9.10
C SER A 123 6.55 -13.49 9.89
N ILE A 124 6.66 -12.24 9.43
CA ILE A 124 7.39 -11.18 10.14
C ILE A 124 6.71 -10.85 11.47
N GLN A 125 5.36 -10.88 11.52
CA GLN A 125 4.59 -10.64 12.73
C GLN A 125 4.93 -11.69 13.81
N GLY A 126 4.99 -12.97 13.41
CA GLY A 126 5.38 -14.08 14.30
C GLY A 126 6.82 -13.95 14.80
N LEU A 127 7.75 -13.56 13.93
CA LEU A 127 9.13 -13.27 14.32
C LEU A 127 9.19 -12.17 15.38
N LEU A 128 8.49 -11.05 15.18
CA LEU A 128 8.46 -9.93 16.10
C LEU A 128 7.78 -10.30 17.42
N GLU A 129 6.70 -11.11 17.41
CA GLU A 129 6.08 -11.66 18.62
C GLU A 129 7.04 -12.55 19.41
N TRP A 130 7.79 -13.42 18.72
CA TRP A 130 8.78 -14.29 19.34
C TRP A 130 9.83 -13.49 20.14
N TYR A 131 10.31 -12.40 19.54
CA TYR A 131 11.27 -11.52 20.21
C TYR A 131 10.60 -10.47 21.10
N GLY A 132 9.27 -10.46 21.23
CA GLY A 132 8.52 -9.55 22.12
C GLY A 132 8.68 -8.08 21.74
N ILE A 133 8.63 -7.78 20.45
CA ILE A 133 8.62 -6.44 19.87
C ILE A 133 7.20 -6.15 19.36
N PRO A 134 6.57 -5.06 19.79
CA PRO A 134 5.28 -4.67 19.26
C PRO A 134 5.46 -4.15 17.81
N TYR A 135 4.46 -4.41 16.95
CA TYR A 135 4.53 -4.12 15.52
C TYR A 135 3.21 -3.57 14.99
N SER A 136 3.25 -2.87 13.86
CA SER A 136 2.09 -2.29 13.20
C SER A 136 1.20 -3.34 12.53
N GLY A 137 -0.12 -3.06 12.49
CA GLY A 137 -1.11 -3.89 11.81
C GLY A 137 -1.72 -4.98 12.70
N PRO A 138 -2.42 -5.96 12.09
CA PRO A 138 -3.17 -6.99 12.79
C PRO A 138 -2.27 -8.01 13.49
N SER A 139 -2.88 -8.95 14.23
CA SER A 139 -2.19 -10.12 14.79
C SER A 139 -1.72 -11.08 13.69
N VAL A 140 -0.87 -12.05 14.06
CA VAL A 140 -0.44 -13.14 13.16
C VAL A 140 -1.65 -13.76 12.44
N MET A 141 -2.73 -14.08 13.18
CA MET A 141 -3.94 -14.66 12.59
C MET A 141 -4.62 -13.71 11.58
N GLY A 142 -4.78 -12.43 11.94
CA GLY A 142 -5.38 -11.44 11.04
C GLY A 142 -4.54 -11.23 9.79
N SER A 143 -3.21 -11.23 9.91
CA SER A 143 -2.29 -11.14 8.78
C SER A 143 -2.38 -12.37 7.86
N SER A 144 -2.39 -13.58 8.42
CA SER A 144 -2.47 -14.81 7.63
C SER A 144 -3.81 -14.93 6.85
N ILE A 145 -4.92 -14.54 7.47
CA ILE A 145 -6.21 -14.46 6.78
C ILE A 145 -6.17 -13.34 5.73
N GLY A 146 -5.53 -12.21 6.07
CA GLY A 146 -5.49 -11.01 5.24
C GLY A 146 -4.78 -11.16 3.91
N ILE A 147 -3.91 -12.16 3.71
CA ILE A 147 -3.23 -12.38 2.43
C ILE A 147 -3.86 -13.49 1.60
N ASP A 148 -4.42 -14.51 2.23
CA ASP A 148 -4.95 -15.68 1.54
C ASP A 148 -6.36 -15.42 0.99
N LYS A 149 -6.46 -15.14 -0.32
CA LYS A 149 -7.72 -14.83 -1.01
C LYS A 149 -8.73 -15.99 -1.00
N ILE A 150 -8.27 -17.24 -0.88
CA ILE A 150 -9.16 -18.41 -0.77
C ILE A 150 -9.82 -18.38 0.60
N ALA A 151 -9.02 -18.30 1.67
CA ALA A 151 -9.52 -18.21 3.04
C ALA A 151 -10.38 -16.94 3.26
N GLN A 152 -9.96 -15.79 2.71
CA GLN A 152 -10.73 -14.54 2.76
C GLN A 152 -12.14 -14.71 2.20
N ASN A 153 -12.28 -15.25 0.99
CA ASN A 153 -13.58 -15.42 0.33
C ASN A 153 -14.53 -16.29 1.16
N ASP A 154 -14.02 -17.39 1.72
CA ASP A 154 -14.83 -18.29 2.53
C ASP A 154 -15.28 -17.63 3.85
N LEU A 155 -14.37 -16.93 4.53
CA LEU A 155 -14.67 -16.25 5.78
C LEU A 155 -15.57 -15.01 5.58
N ILE A 156 -15.38 -14.24 4.52
CA ILE A 156 -16.26 -13.11 4.17
C ILE A 156 -17.66 -13.64 3.85
N ARG A 157 -17.78 -14.74 3.09
CA ARG A 157 -19.07 -15.38 2.80
C ARG A 157 -19.81 -15.76 4.09
N LEU A 158 -19.11 -16.33 5.06
CA LEU A 158 -19.68 -16.66 6.37
C LEU A 158 -20.07 -15.41 7.17
N ALA A 159 -19.28 -14.35 7.09
CA ALA A 159 -19.48 -13.12 7.85
C ALA A 159 -20.65 -12.29 7.30
N VAL A 160 -20.67 -12.00 6.00
CA VAL A 160 -21.60 -11.03 5.39
C VAL A 160 -22.60 -11.64 4.40
N GLY A 161 -22.49 -12.94 4.10
CA GLY A 161 -23.39 -13.62 3.16
C GLY A 161 -23.03 -13.32 1.69
N LEU A 162 -21.74 -13.27 1.35
CA LEU A 162 -21.26 -12.94 0.02
C LEU A 162 -21.84 -13.89 -1.05
N ASN A 163 -22.42 -13.33 -2.12
CA ASN A 163 -23.04 -14.09 -3.20
C ASN A 163 -22.11 -14.29 -4.43
N LYS A 164 -20.82 -14.12 -4.26
CA LYS A 164 -19.81 -14.29 -5.30
C LYS A 164 -19.48 -15.77 -5.50
N ARG A 165 -19.56 -16.25 -6.75
CA ARG A 165 -19.18 -17.62 -7.08
C ARG A 165 -17.66 -17.73 -7.22
N THR A 166 -17.08 -18.73 -6.56
CA THR A 166 -15.63 -19.00 -6.55
C THR A 166 -15.37 -20.47 -6.81
N ALA A 167 -14.19 -20.76 -7.35
CA ALA A 167 -13.63 -22.11 -7.46
C ALA A 167 -12.12 -22.04 -7.23
N THR A 168 -11.51 -23.16 -6.89
CA THR A 168 -10.05 -23.28 -6.70
C THR A 168 -9.50 -24.43 -7.55
N LEU A 169 -8.27 -24.29 -8.00
CA LEU A 169 -7.55 -25.32 -8.72
C LEU A 169 -6.13 -25.41 -8.18
N THR A 170 -5.74 -26.61 -7.72
CA THR A 170 -4.37 -26.87 -7.28
C THR A 170 -3.44 -27.05 -8.49
N ARG A 171 -2.16 -26.74 -8.32
CA ARG A 171 -1.16 -26.99 -9.36
C ARG A 171 -1.08 -28.49 -9.70
N GLN A 172 -1.17 -29.35 -8.71
CA GLN A 172 -1.17 -30.80 -8.93
C GLN A 172 -2.31 -31.26 -9.84
N SER A 173 -3.55 -30.79 -9.60
CA SER A 173 -4.68 -31.13 -10.48
C SER A 173 -4.48 -30.57 -11.89
N PHE A 174 -3.96 -29.35 -12.01
CA PHE A 174 -3.68 -28.74 -13.30
C PHE A 174 -2.65 -29.50 -14.14
N GLU A 175 -1.65 -30.12 -13.48
CA GLU A 175 -0.62 -30.93 -14.13
C GLU A 175 -1.10 -32.34 -14.48
N GLN A 176 -2.09 -32.90 -13.77
CA GLN A 176 -2.53 -34.29 -13.90
C GLN A 176 -3.81 -34.49 -14.72
N GLU A 177 -4.65 -33.47 -14.82
CA GLU A 177 -5.95 -33.54 -15.47
C GLU A 177 -5.95 -32.85 -16.84
N GLU A 178 -6.84 -33.28 -17.73
CA GLU A 178 -7.02 -32.65 -19.03
C GLU A 178 -7.55 -31.22 -18.90
N ALA A 179 -6.86 -30.26 -19.49
CA ALA A 179 -7.20 -28.82 -19.39
C ALA A 179 -8.63 -28.50 -19.86
N SER A 180 -9.14 -29.22 -20.85
CA SER A 180 -10.52 -29.08 -21.35
C SER A 180 -11.56 -29.50 -20.29
N VAL A 181 -11.28 -30.53 -19.52
CA VAL A 181 -12.16 -31.00 -18.43
C VAL A 181 -12.17 -30.00 -17.30
N LEU A 182 -10.99 -29.54 -16.87
CA LEU A 182 -10.85 -28.52 -15.83
C LEU A 182 -11.55 -27.21 -16.22
N PHE A 183 -11.39 -26.78 -17.47
CA PHE A 183 -12.04 -25.56 -17.97
C PHE A 183 -13.56 -25.65 -17.88
N GLU A 184 -14.18 -26.74 -18.34
CA GLU A 184 -15.61 -26.94 -18.27
C GLU A 184 -16.12 -27.01 -16.82
N GLN A 185 -15.38 -27.67 -15.91
CA GLN A 185 -15.72 -27.72 -14.48
C GLN A 185 -15.71 -26.32 -13.85
N ILE A 186 -14.64 -25.54 -14.08
CA ILE A 186 -14.53 -24.18 -13.55
C ILE A 186 -15.60 -23.26 -14.15
N LYS A 187 -15.80 -23.32 -15.48
CA LYS A 187 -16.85 -22.56 -16.17
C LYS A 187 -18.24 -22.87 -15.62
N ALA A 188 -18.54 -24.11 -15.31
CA ALA A 188 -19.82 -24.51 -14.70
C ALA A 188 -20.00 -23.91 -13.30
N GLN A 189 -18.92 -23.75 -12.51
CA GLN A 189 -18.98 -23.22 -11.15
C GLN A 189 -19.07 -21.68 -11.12
N VAL A 190 -18.19 -20.98 -11.88
CA VAL A 190 -18.05 -19.52 -11.79
C VAL A 190 -18.71 -18.77 -12.95
N GLY A 191 -18.99 -19.42 -14.08
CA GLY A 191 -19.51 -18.81 -15.31
C GLY A 191 -18.40 -18.11 -16.12
N LEU A 192 -18.73 -17.64 -17.35
CA LEU A 192 -17.89 -16.77 -18.17
C LEU A 192 -18.50 -15.37 -18.26
N PRO A 193 -17.69 -14.31 -18.33
CA PRO A 193 -16.24 -14.29 -18.06
C PRO A 193 -15.91 -14.52 -16.58
N PHE A 194 -14.66 -14.93 -16.31
CA PHE A 194 -14.16 -15.05 -14.93
C PHE A 194 -12.74 -14.50 -14.78
N VAL A 195 -12.35 -14.25 -13.54
CA VAL A 195 -11.02 -13.80 -13.13
C VAL A 195 -10.27 -14.95 -12.49
N VAL A 196 -8.99 -15.12 -12.84
CA VAL A 196 -8.05 -16.05 -12.20
C VAL A 196 -7.11 -15.21 -11.35
N LYS A 197 -6.86 -15.64 -10.12
CA LYS A 197 -5.99 -14.90 -9.18
C LYS A 197 -4.99 -15.84 -8.49
N ALA A 198 -3.75 -15.39 -8.37
CA ALA A 198 -2.80 -15.92 -7.40
C ALA A 198 -3.28 -15.58 -5.99
N PRO A 199 -3.47 -16.54 -5.07
CA PRO A 199 -4.13 -16.28 -3.79
C PRO A 199 -3.31 -15.44 -2.83
N HIS A 200 -1.96 -15.52 -2.87
CA HIS A 200 -1.10 -14.85 -1.90
C HIS A 200 -0.40 -13.58 -2.42
N GLN A 201 -0.78 -13.07 -3.59
CA GLN A 201 -0.18 -11.87 -4.18
C GLN A 201 -1.08 -10.66 -4.02
N GLY A 202 -0.47 -9.48 -3.79
CA GLY A 202 -1.15 -8.19 -3.78
C GLY A 202 -1.02 -7.43 -5.11
N SER A 203 -1.43 -6.17 -5.13
CA SER A 203 -1.19 -5.19 -6.21
C SER A 203 -1.56 -5.65 -7.64
N SER A 204 -2.55 -6.52 -7.77
CA SER A 204 -2.95 -7.15 -9.04
C SER A 204 -1.87 -8.05 -9.69
N ILE A 205 -0.83 -8.43 -8.97
CA ILE A 205 0.17 -9.41 -9.41
C ILE A 205 -0.51 -10.79 -9.47
N GLY A 206 -0.30 -11.53 -10.56
CA GLY A 206 -0.94 -12.83 -10.73
C GLY A 206 -2.46 -12.76 -10.89
N VAL A 207 -2.98 -11.75 -11.59
CA VAL A 207 -4.39 -11.63 -11.99
C VAL A 207 -4.51 -11.77 -13.50
N ALA A 208 -5.42 -12.63 -13.95
CA ALA A 208 -5.70 -12.85 -15.36
C ALA A 208 -7.20 -12.95 -15.61
N PHE A 209 -7.64 -12.67 -16.86
CA PHE A 209 -9.04 -12.71 -17.25
C PHE A 209 -9.26 -13.74 -18.34
N VAL A 210 -10.29 -14.56 -18.18
CA VAL A 210 -10.78 -15.47 -19.21
C VAL A 210 -12.13 -14.96 -19.69
N LYS A 211 -12.11 -14.35 -20.89
CA LYS A 211 -13.30 -13.71 -21.49
C LYS A 211 -13.97 -14.60 -22.54
N LYS A 212 -13.18 -15.44 -23.20
CA LYS A 212 -13.63 -16.30 -24.30
C LYS A 212 -13.79 -17.75 -23.86
N ASP A 213 -14.67 -18.46 -24.53
CA ASP A 213 -14.89 -19.90 -24.35
C ASP A 213 -13.81 -20.71 -25.10
N GLU A 214 -12.54 -20.49 -24.72
CA GLU A 214 -11.36 -21.09 -25.34
C GLU A 214 -10.42 -21.68 -24.26
N VAL A 215 -10.13 -22.98 -24.36
CA VAL A 215 -9.24 -23.70 -23.42
C VAL A 215 -7.83 -23.10 -23.41
N SER A 216 -7.34 -22.60 -24.54
CA SER A 216 -6.02 -21.96 -24.65
C SER A 216 -5.90 -20.70 -23.77
N ASP A 217 -6.94 -19.87 -23.73
CA ASP A 217 -6.98 -18.67 -22.88
C ASP A 217 -7.02 -19.04 -21.38
N PHE A 218 -7.77 -20.11 -21.04
CA PHE A 218 -7.79 -20.66 -19.69
C PHE A 218 -6.40 -21.16 -19.26
N VAL A 219 -5.75 -21.99 -20.06
CA VAL A 219 -4.40 -22.52 -19.74
C VAL A 219 -3.40 -21.39 -19.56
N LYS A 220 -3.42 -20.37 -20.45
CA LYS A 220 -2.54 -19.21 -20.34
C LYS A 220 -2.77 -18.43 -19.06
N ALA A 221 -4.04 -18.16 -18.70
CA ALA A 221 -4.39 -17.45 -17.48
C ALA A 221 -3.96 -18.20 -16.22
N VAL A 222 -4.20 -19.53 -16.19
CA VAL A 222 -3.81 -20.39 -15.06
C VAL A 222 -2.29 -20.44 -14.90
N LYS A 223 -1.53 -20.67 -15.98
CA LYS A 223 -0.05 -20.65 -15.95
C LYS A 223 0.50 -19.32 -15.47
N GLN A 224 -0.09 -18.20 -15.95
CA GLN A 224 0.30 -16.86 -15.49
C GLN A 224 0.13 -16.71 -13.97
N CYS A 225 -0.99 -17.16 -13.40
CA CYS A 225 -1.28 -17.05 -11.98
C CYS A 225 -0.49 -18.03 -11.10
N PHE A 226 -0.02 -19.14 -11.67
CA PHE A 226 0.95 -20.03 -11.03
C PHE A 226 2.39 -19.53 -11.13
N PHE A 227 2.66 -18.44 -11.86
CA PHE A 227 4.01 -17.99 -12.20
C PHE A 227 4.82 -19.05 -12.97
N ILE A 228 4.17 -19.64 -13.96
CA ILE A 228 4.75 -20.58 -14.91
C ILE A 228 4.81 -19.89 -16.28
N ARG A 229 5.98 -19.88 -16.90
CA ARG A 229 6.18 -19.31 -18.24
C ARG A 229 6.63 -20.40 -19.22
N GLU A 230 5.86 -20.61 -20.26
CA GLU A 230 6.27 -21.41 -21.41
C GLU A 230 6.98 -20.51 -22.43
N VAL A 231 8.17 -20.92 -22.86
CA VAL A 231 8.97 -20.25 -23.87
C VAL A 231 9.06 -21.18 -25.07
N SER A 232 8.66 -20.73 -26.27
CA SER A 232 8.83 -21.52 -27.50
C SER A 232 10.18 -21.24 -28.15
N ALA A 233 10.69 -22.20 -28.92
CA ALA A 233 11.92 -22.04 -29.70
C ALA A 233 11.78 -20.88 -30.72
N GLU A 234 10.58 -20.68 -31.29
CA GLU A 234 10.30 -19.58 -32.20
C GLU A 234 10.41 -18.23 -31.49
N GLU A 235 9.75 -18.06 -30.33
CA GLU A 235 9.81 -16.85 -29.49
C GLU A 235 11.25 -16.56 -29.08
N TRP A 236 12.00 -17.58 -28.62
CA TRP A 236 13.39 -17.45 -28.20
C TRP A 236 14.31 -16.98 -29.30
N ASN A 237 14.19 -17.58 -30.51
CA ASN A 237 15.05 -17.25 -31.65
C ASN A 237 14.70 -15.90 -32.29
N ALA A 238 13.47 -15.43 -32.15
CA ALA A 238 13.02 -14.12 -32.66
C ALA A 238 13.35 -12.95 -31.72
N SER A 239 13.69 -13.24 -30.47
CA SER A 239 13.89 -12.22 -29.42
C SER A 239 15.34 -11.74 -29.33
N ASP A 240 15.54 -10.49 -28.87
CA ASP A 240 16.80 -10.10 -28.24
C ASP A 240 16.92 -10.88 -26.92
N LYS A 241 17.79 -11.87 -26.91
CA LYS A 241 17.92 -12.83 -25.82
C LYS A 241 18.30 -12.18 -24.49
N LYS A 242 19.16 -11.13 -24.53
CA LYS A 242 19.58 -10.40 -23.33
C LYS A 242 18.40 -9.62 -22.73
N GLU A 243 17.67 -8.91 -23.56
CA GLU A 243 16.47 -8.19 -23.13
C GLU A 243 15.37 -9.16 -22.63
N TYR A 244 15.23 -10.31 -23.30
CA TYR A 244 14.25 -11.32 -22.94
C TYR A 244 14.48 -11.86 -21.53
N VAL A 245 15.72 -12.32 -21.20
CA VAL A 245 16.01 -12.81 -19.84
C VAL A 245 15.97 -11.70 -18.78
N GLN A 246 16.30 -10.46 -19.15
CA GLN A 246 16.14 -9.32 -18.25
C GLN A 246 14.65 -9.09 -17.91
N LYS A 247 13.74 -9.20 -18.87
CA LYS A 247 12.29 -9.13 -18.64
C LYS A 247 11.79 -10.29 -17.79
N MET A 248 12.29 -11.52 -18.02
CA MET A 248 11.94 -12.68 -17.20
C MET A 248 12.37 -12.50 -15.74
N ALA A 249 13.52 -11.88 -15.51
CA ALA A 249 14.03 -11.60 -14.16
C ALA A 249 13.27 -10.47 -13.43
N ASN A 250 12.48 -9.67 -14.14
CA ASN A 250 11.70 -8.60 -13.55
C ASN A 250 10.56 -9.18 -12.70
N LEU A 251 10.34 -8.63 -11.50
CA LEU A 251 9.27 -9.07 -10.60
C LEU A 251 7.90 -8.50 -10.98
N ASP A 252 7.86 -7.36 -11.69
CA ASP A 252 6.61 -6.69 -12.07
C ASP A 252 6.05 -7.26 -13.40
N GLU A 253 6.94 -7.52 -14.38
CA GLU A 253 6.55 -7.92 -15.74
C GLU A 253 6.85 -9.39 -16.05
N GLY A 254 7.79 -9.99 -15.33
CA GLY A 254 8.25 -11.35 -15.49
C GLY A 254 7.80 -12.28 -14.38
N ILE A 255 8.39 -13.47 -14.37
CA ILE A 255 8.16 -14.45 -13.30
C ILE A 255 9.18 -14.34 -12.15
N GLY A 256 10.17 -13.44 -12.27
CA GLY A 256 11.26 -13.27 -11.31
C GLY A 256 12.26 -14.41 -11.33
N LEU A 257 13.43 -14.18 -10.73
CA LEU A 257 14.45 -15.22 -10.50
C LEU A 257 14.61 -15.45 -8.98
N PRO A 258 14.99 -16.65 -8.53
CA PRO A 258 15.32 -17.82 -9.33
C PRO A 258 14.10 -18.53 -9.95
N VAL A 259 14.35 -19.28 -11.04
CA VAL A 259 13.37 -20.13 -11.70
C VAL A 259 13.89 -21.57 -11.80
N ALA A 260 12.98 -22.54 -11.82
CA ALA A 260 13.30 -23.91 -12.21
C ALA A 260 13.21 -24.06 -13.74
N LEU A 261 14.24 -24.61 -14.36
CA LEU A 261 14.26 -25.09 -15.74
C LEU A 261 14.76 -26.54 -15.70
N ASN A 262 13.95 -27.50 -16.18
CA ASN A 262 14.28 -28.92 -16.15
C ASN A 262 14.68 -29.43 -14.75
N ASN A 263 13.98 -29.02 -13.69
CA ASN A 263 14.25 -29.32 -12.28
C ASN A 263 15.58 -28.77 -11.71
N GLU A 264 16.25 -27.88 -12.41
CA GLU A 264 17.41 -27.14 -11.91
C GLU A 264 17.06 -25.69 -11.62
N LEU A 265 17.47 -25.14 -10.46
CA LEU A 265 17.31 -23.74 -10.15
C LEU A 265 18.34 -22.91 -10.93
N VAL A 266 17.85 -21.85 -11.54
CA VAL A 266 18.62 -20.87 -12.30
C VAL A 266 18.45 -19.51 -11.62
N TYR A 267 19.54 -18.96 -11.16
CA TYR A 267 19.53 -17.77 -10.32
C TYR A 267 19.76 -16.47 -11.09
N HIS A 268 20.69 -16.47 -12.05
CA HIS A 268 21.13 -15.26 -12.71
C HIS A 268 20.63 -15.17 -14.16
N PRO A 269 20.26 -13.96 -14.68
CA PRO A 269 19.81 -13.82 -16.08
C PRO A 269 20.82 -14.34 -17.12
N ALA A 270 22.15 -14.15 -16.89
CA ALA A 270 23.18 -14.69 -17.77
C ALA A 270 23.21 -16.23 -17.80
N GLU A 271 22.98 -16.87 -16.65
CA GLU A 271 22.84 -18.32 -16.55
C GLU A 271 21.59 -18.79 -17.29
N LEU A 272 20.46 -18.10 -17.10
CA LEU A 272 19.20 -18.42 -17.80
C LEU A 272 19.38 -18.35 -19.32
N LEU A 273 20.03 -17.30 -19.81
CA LEU A 273 20.36 -17.16 -21.23
C LEU A 273 21.14 -18.36 -21.75
N THR A 274 22.23 -18.72 -21.06
CA THR A 274 23.08 -19.85 -21.45
C THR A 274 22.34 -21.18 -21.45
N LYS A 275 21.50 -21.42 -20.43
CA LYS A 275 20.72 -22.67 -20.31
C LYS A 275 19.61 -22.75 -21.35
N LEU A 276 18.92 -21.64 -21.68
CA LEU A 276 17.91 -21.62 -22.73
C LEU A 276 18.53 -21.82 -24.13
N ASP A 277 19.71 -21.22 -24.41
CA ASP A 277 20.43 -21.48 -25.65
C ASP A 277 20.82 -22.97 -25.79
N ALA A 278 21.35 -23.55 -24.74
CA ALA A 278 21.68 -24.99 -24.72
C ALA A 278 20.45 -25.88 -24.88
N HIS A 279 19.34 -25.51 -24.24
CA HIS A 279 18.07 -26.26 -24.31
C HIS A 279 17.52 -26.28 -25.74
N PHE A 280 17.45 -25.12 -26.40
CA PHE A 280 16.91 -25.02 -27.76
C PHE A 280 17.89 -25.53 -28.85
N ALA A 281 19.19 -25.54 -28.57
CA ALA A 281 20.18 -26.18 -29.46
C ALA A 281 19.99 -27.70 -29.58
N GLN A 282 19.32 -28.35 -28.64
CA GLN A 282 18.97 -29.77 -28.65
C GLN A 282 17.66 -30.09 -29.42
N ALA A 283 17.20 -29.14 -30.27
CA ALA A 283 15.95 -29.26 -31.02
C ALA A 283 14.67 -29.36 -30.15
N ASN A 284 14.73 -28.95 -28.91
CA ASN A 284 13.52 -28.78 -28.07
C ASN A 284 12.66 -27.66 -28.65
N THR A 285 11.34 -27.86 -28.65
CA THR A 285 10.40 -26.86 -29.20
C THR A 285 9.90 -25.90 -28.13
N LYS A 286 9.96 -26.29 -26.84
CA LYS A 286 9.45 -25.52 -25.72
C LYS A 286 10.33 -25.71 -24.50
N ALA A 287 10.42 -24.67 -23.68
CA ALA A 287 10.97 -24.70 -22.33
C ALA A 287 9.91 -24.20 -21.35
N GLU A 288 9.78 -24.82 -20.20
CA GLU A 288 8.91 -24.35 -19.13
C GLU A 288 9.77 -23.84 -17.98
N LEU A 289 9.49 -22.59 -17.57
CA LEU A 289 10.13 -21.91 -16.44
C LEU A 289 9.12 -21.78 -15.32
N ILE A 290 9.46 -22.24 -14.14
CA ILE A 290 8.62 -22.16 -12.95
C ILE A 290 9.32 -21.26 -11.92
N SER A 291 8.65 -20.20 -11.46
CA SER A 291 9.21 -19.33 -10.41
C SER A 291 9.45 -20.13 -9.13
N SER A 292 10.54 -19.86 -8.41
CA SER A 292 10.78 -20.43 -7.07
C SER A 292 9.67 -20.06 -6.07
N ASN A 293 8.94 -18.98 -6.33
CA ASN A 293 7.80 -18.49 -5.54
C ASN A 293 6.48 -18.75 -6.29
N ALA A 294 6.37 -19.88 -7.00
CA ALA A 294 5.13 -20.29 -7.67
C ALA A 294 4.04 -20.64 -6.64
N GLU A 295 2.80 -20.34 -7.01
CA GLU A 295 1.63 -20.67 -6.17
C GLU A 295 1.31 -22.17 -6.24
N ASP A 296 0.74 -22.71 -5.16
CA ASP A 296 0.27 -24.11 -5.12
C ASP A 296 -1.18 -24.27 -5.59
N ALA A 297 -1.95 -23.19 -5.57
CA ALA A 297 -3.32 -23.14 -6.02
C ALA A 297 -3.61 -21.78 -6.71
N VAL A 298 -4.69 -21.73 -7.49
CA VAL A 298 -5.25 -20.48 -8.03
C VAL A 298 -6.73 -20.39 -7.68
N LEU A 299 -7.19 -19.15 -7.51
CA LEU A 299 -8.58 -18.83 -7.24
C LEU A 299 -9.26 -18.33 -8.52
N PHE A 300 -10.45 -18.85 -8.79
CA PHE A 300 -11.34 -18.37 -9.83
C PHE A 300 -12.52 -17.63 -9.19
N GLU A 301 -12.88 -16.50 -9.77
CA GLU A 301 -13.98 -15.68 -9.31
C GLU A 301 -14.87 -15.28 -10.49
N SER A 302 -16.19 -15.36 -10.31
CA SER A 302 -17.12 -14.82 -11.30
C SER A 302 -16.84 -13.33 -11.53
N PHE A 303 -16.89 -12.88 -12.78
CA PHE A 303 -16.75 -11.47 -13.12
C PHE A 303 -17.94 -10.68 -12.57
N VAL A 304 -17.66 -9.62 -11.83
CA VAL A 304 -18.66 -8.74 -11.22
C VAL A 304 -18.76 -7.45 -12.03
N LYS A 305 -19.98 -7.07 -12.41
CA LYS A 305 -20.28 -5.73 -12.95
C LYS A 305 -20.79 -4.85 -11.84
N GLY A 306 -20.13 -3.73 -11.59
CA GLY A 306 -20.49 -2.81 -10.52
C GLY A 306 -19.53 -1.65 -10.41
N GLN A 307 -19.83 -0.71 -9.51
CA GLN A 307 -18.92 0.35 -9.12
C GLN A 307 -17.85 -0.23 -8.20
N GLU A 308 -16.59 -0.16 -8.58
CA GLU A 308 -15.48 -0.59 -7.73
C GLU A 308 -15.27 0.42 -6.62
N PHE A 309 -15.13 -0.07 -5.39
CA PHE A 309 -14.85 0.77 -4.24
C PHE A 309 -13.76 0.17 -3.35
N SER A 310 -13.18 1.04 -2.54
CA SER A 310 -12.27 0.68 -1.46
C SER A 310 -12.69 1.40 -0.19
N CYS A 311 -12.87 0.68 0.91
CA CYS A 311 -13.32 1.25 2.17
C CYS A 311 -12.41 0.85 3.33
N GLY A 312 -11.85 1.85 4.01
CA GLY A 312 -11.05 1.66 5.21
C GLY A 312 -11.92 1.40 6.44
N VAL A 313 -11.46 0.53 7.32
CA VAL A 313 -11.99 0.37 8.67
C VAL A 313 -10.85 0.59 9.64
N ILE A 314 -11.07 1.44 10.63
CA ILE A 314 -10.15 1.76 11.72
C ILE A 314 -10.83 1.56 13.07
N GLN A 315 -10.11 1.72 14.16
CA GLN A 315 -10.66 1.54 15.51
C GLN A 315 -10.51 2.81 16.35
N THR A 316 -11.50 3.06 17.21
CA THR A 316 -11.35 4.06 18.29
C THR A 316 -10.24 3.65 19.25
N PRO A 317 -9.74 4.56 20.12
CA PRO A 317 -8.79 4.22 21.17
C PRO A 317 -9.22 3.02 22.04
N ASP A 318 -10.53 2.78 22.15
CA ASP A 318 -11.15 1.66 22.90
C ASP A 318 -11.46 0.43 22.03
N CYS A 319 -10.93 0.38 20.81
CA CYS A 319 -11.09 -0.74 19.87
C CYS A 319 -12.51 -0.92 19.30
N VAL A 320 -13.33 0.13 19.23
CA VAL A 320 -14.59 0.11 18.50
C VAL A 320 -14.33 0.42 17.03
N SER A 321 -14.78 -0.44 16.14
CA SER A 321 -14.54 -0.31 14.69
C SER A 321 -15.37 0.82 14.08
N VAL A 322 -14.72 1.62 13.23
CA VAL A 322 -15.30 2.73 12.47
C VAL A 322 -14.98 2.54 11.00
N ALA A 323 -15.98 2.39 10.15
CA ALA A 323 -15.81 2.39 8.71
C ALA A 323 -15.64 3.83 8.20
N LEU A 324 -14.61 4.06 7.41
CA LEU A 324 -14.32 5.34 6.77
C LEU A 324 -15.22 5.56 5.53
N PRO A 325 -15.24 6.76 4.93
CA PRO A 325 -16.01 6.97 3.71
C PRO A 325 -15.47 6.11 2.57
N PRO A 326 -16.28 5.28 1.90
CA PRO A 326 -15.82 4.44 0.81
C PRO A 326 -15.40 5.29 -0.39
N THR A 327 -14.26 4.94 -0.98
CA THR A 327 -13.70 5.60 -2.16
C THR A 327 -14.08 4.83 -3.40
N GLU A 328 -14.68 5.49 -4.38
CA GLU A 328 -14.90 4.94 -5.72
C GLU A 328 -13.60 4.94 -6.52
N ILE A 329 -13.35 3.86 -7.23
CA ILE A 329 -12.22 3.70 -8.14
C ILE A 329 -12.78 3.70 -9.57
N ILE A 330 -12.58 4.82 -10.27
CA ILE A 330 -13.07 5.01 -11.64
C ILE A 330 -11.91 4.72 -12.59
N ALA A 331 -11.88 3.51 -13.15
CA ALA A 331 -10.85 3.12 -14.10
C ALA A 331 -11.09 3.79 -15.46
N GLY A 332 -10.04 4.39 -16.02
CA GLY A 332 -10.06 4.95 -17.38
C GLY A 332 -9.95 3.90 -18.51
N VAL A 333 -9.77 2.62 -18.16
CA VAL A 333 -9.63 1.48 -19.08
C VAL A 333 -10.37 0.26 -18.52
N GLU A 334 -10.79 -0.65 -19.39
CA GLU A 334 -11.59 -1.85 -19.02
C GLU A 334 -10.90 -2.83 -18.04
N VAL A 335 -9.60 -2.74 -17.86
CA VAL A 335 -8.81 -3.65 -17.01
C VAL A 335 -7.87 -2.84 -16.12
N PHE A 336 -8.03 -3.01 -14.83
CA PHE A 336 -7.22 -2.35 -13.81
C PHE A 336 -6.00 -3.22 -13.49
N ASP A 337 -4.91 -3.03 -14.26
CA ASP A 337 -3.64 -3.72 -14.03
C ASP A 337 -2.73 -2.98 -13.03
N PHE A 338 -1.59 -3.58 -12.70
CA PHE A 338 -0.58 -3.01 -11.81
C PHE A 338 -0.12 -1.61 -12.25
N LYS A 339 0.11 -1.40 -13.56
CA LYS A 339 0.53 -0.10 -14.10
C LYS A 339 -0.55 0.96 -13.93
N ALA A 340 -1.82 0.59 -14.12
CA ALA A 340 -2.95 1.50 -13.92
C ALA A 340 -3.13 1.91 -12.45
N LYS A 341 -2.85 1.01 -11.50
CA LYS A 341 -2.95 1.32 -10.05
C LYS A 341 -1.90 2.33 -9.56
N TYR A 342 -0.68 2.26 -10.06
CA TYR A 342 0.45 2.98 -9.48
C TYR A 342 1.13 3.99 -10.41
N GLN A 343 0.94 3.89 -11.73
CA GLN A 343 1.68 4.66 -12.72
C GLN A 343 0.82 5.53 -13.67
N SER A 344 -0.53 5.39 -13.67
CA SER A 344 -1.37 6.13 -14.61
C SER A 344 -2.15 7.26 -13.94
N SER A 345 -2.12 8.44 -14.56
CA SER A 345 -3.03 9.55 -14.29
C SER A 345 -4.49 9.28 -14.75
N ALA A 346 -4.76 8.09 -15.31
CA ALA A 346 -6.04 7.73 -15.89
C ALA A 346 -7.08 7.22 -14.88
N THR A 347 -6.67 6.89 -13.64
CA THR A 347 -7.60 6.44 -12.61
C THR A 347 -8.05 7.60 -11.75
N ARG A 348 -9.34 7.91 -11.79
CA ARG A 348 -9.96 8.91 -10.91
C ARG A 348 -10.51 8.25 -9.65
N LYS A 349 -10.37 8.92 -8.51
CA LYS A 349 -10.88 8.49 -7.21
C LYS A 349 -11.88 9.51 -6.70
N ARG A 350 -13.01 9.06 -6.16
CA ARG A 350 -14.06 9.93 -5.60
C ARG A 350 -14.43 9.47 -4.19
N ILE A 351 -14.49 10.39 -3.26
CA ILE A 351 -14.87 10.15 -1.86
C ILE A 351 -16.06 11.04 -1.48
N PRO A 352 -17.18 10.46 -1.07
CA PRO A 352 -17.54 9.05 -1.16
C PRO A 352 -17.88 8.60 -2.59
N ILE A 353 -18.08 7.29 -2.78
CA ILE A 353 -18.66 6.72 -4.01
C ILE A 353 -20.02 7.36 -4.30
N GLU A 354 -20.31 7.65 -5.58
CA GLU A 354 -21.55 8.29 -5.99
C GLU A 354 -22.68 7.27 -6.11
N THR A 355 -23.49 7.19 -5.06
CA THR A 355 -24.63 6.30 -4.95
C THR A 355 -25.60 6.82 -3.89
N SER A 356 -26.70 6.11 -3.63
CA SER A 356 -27.64 6.46 -2.56
C SER A 356 -27.01 6.36 -1.17
N LEU A 357 -27.52 7.14 -0.23
CA LEU A 357 -27.05 7.10 1.16
C LEU A 357 -27.26 5.72 1.81
N ASP A 358 -28.32 5.01 1.45
CA ASP A 358 -28.59 3.65 1.93
C ASP A 358 -27.53 2.66 1.46
N ASN A 359 -27.13 2.74 0.19
CA ASN A 359 -26.04 1.92 -0.35
C ASN A 359 -24.70 2.23 0.34
N LEU A 360 -24.42 3.50 0.60
CA LEU A 360 -23.22 3.90 1.34
C LEU A 360 -23.18 3.34 2.75
N HIS A 361 -24.30 3.40 3.47
CA HIS A 361 -24.41 2.81 4.80
C HIS A 361 -24.27 1.28 4.77
N LYS A 362 -24.82 0.63 3.74
CA LYS A 362 -24.68 -0.82 3.55
C LYS A 362 -23.22 -1.20 3.32
N VAL A 363 -22.49 -0.47 2.44
CA VAL A 363 -21.06 -0.69 2.24
C VAL A 363 -20.29 -0.56 3.56
N GLN A 364 -20.53 0.51 4.33
CA GLN A 364 -19.86 0.70 5.63
C GLN A 364 -20.20 -0.41 6.64
N ALA A 365 -21.46 -0.85 6.67
CA ALA A 365 -21.89 -1.93 7.57
C ALA A 365 -21.23 -3.27 7.22
N ASP A 366 -21.21 -3.63 5.94
CA ASP A 366 -20.66 -4.91 5.49
C ASP A 366 -19.13 -4.96 5.65
N VAL A 367 -18.38 -3.89 5.31
CA VAL A 367 -16.94 -3.86 5.54
C VAL A 367 -16.59 -3.89 7.03
N LYS A 368 -17.35 -3.18 7.87
CA LYS A 368 -17.17 -3.21 9.32
C LYS A 368 -17.44 -4.62 9.87
N LYS A 369 -18.51 -5.28 9.42
CA LYS A 369 -18.86 -6.64 9.83
C LYS A 369 -17.79 -7.65 9.41
N ALA A 370 -17.25 -7.53 8.20
CA ALA A 370 -16.12 -8.34 7.74
C ALA A 370 -14.88 -8.12 8.61
N PHE A 371 -14.49 -6.86 8.84
CA PHE A 371 -13.37 -6.50 9.70
C PHE A 371 -13.47 -7.13 11.10
N ASP A 372 -14.62 -6.99 11.76
CA ASP A 372 -14.85 -7.50 13.11
C ASP A 372 -14.87 -9.03 13.15
N SER A 373 -15.48 -9.68 12.14
CA SER A 373 -15.61 -11.14 12.05
C SER A 373 -14.27 -11.82 11.77
N LEU A 374 -13.46 -11.25 10.88
CA LEU A 374 -12.14 -11.78 10.52
C LEU A 374 -11.04 -11.38 11.50
N LYS A 375 -11.38 -10.61 12.55
CA LYS A 375 -10.45 -10.21 13.63
C LYS A 375 -9.25 -9.41 13.12
N PHE A 376 -9.45 -8.57 12.11
CA PHE A 376 -8.33 -7.82 11.53
C PHE A 376 -7.74 -6.83 12.51
N GLY A 377 -8.33 -6.11 13.31
CA GLY A 377 -7.73 -5.17 14.27
C GLY A 377 -6.92 -4.03 13.63
N VAL A 378 -6.72 -2.96 14.36
CA VAL A 378 -5.99 -1.74 13.97
C VAL A 378 -6.58 -1.03 12.77
N CYS A 379 -6.32 -1.53 11.57
CA CYS A 379 -6.76 -0.96 10.31
C CYS A 379 -6.82 -2.04 9.23
N THR A 380 -7.78 -1.92 8.33
CA THR A 380 -7.84 -2.71 7.10
C THR A 380 -8.54 -1.89 6.03
N ARG A 381 -8.08 -1.98 4.80
CA ARG A 381 -8.80 -1.45 3.65
C ARG A 381 -9.40 -2.63 2.90
N ILE A 382 -10.73 -2.66 2.79
CA ILE A 382 -11.47 -3.73 2.12
C ILE A 382 -11.98 -3.20 0.79
N ASP A 383 -11.62 -3.88 -0.28
CA ASP A 383 -12.05 -3.56 -1.64
C ASP A 383 -13.34 -4.31 -1.95
N GLY A 384 -14.13 -3.83 -2.91
CA GLY A 384 -15.40 -4.46 -3.26
C GLY A 384 -16.07 -3.83 -4.47
N PHE A 385 -17.19 -4.41 -4.86
CA PHE A 385 -18.08 -3.90 -5.89
C PHE A 385 -19.46 -3.62 -5.31
N LEU A 386 -20.02 -2.48 -5.69
CA LEU A 386 -21.44 -2.18 -5.51
C LEU A 386 -22.14 -2.45 -6.85
N THR A 387 -23.00 -3.46 -6.88
CA THR A 387 -23.75 -3.81 -8.08
C THR A 387 -24.87 -2.80 -8.36
N PRO A 388 -25.43 -2.73 -9.59
CA PRO A 388 -26.58 -1.87 -9.89
C PRO A 388 -27.81 -2.15 -9.02
N ASP A 389 -27.94 -3.39 -8.51
CA ASP A 389 -29.04 -3.82 -7.63
C ASP A 389 -28.80 -3.44 -6.16
N GLY A 390 -27.67 -2.78 -5.85
CA GLY A 390 -27.29 -2.41 -4.48
C GLY A 390 -26.73 -3.57 -3.65
N GLU A 391 -26.24 -4.65 -4.28
CA GLU A 391 -25.52 -5.72 -3.59
C GLU A 391 -24.06 -5.31 -3.37
N VAL A 392 -23.54 -5.58 -2.19
CA VAL A 392 -22.13 -5.29 -1.82
C VAL A 392 -21.35 -6.60 -1.86
N LEU A 393 -20.36 -6.68 -2.76
CA LEU A 393 -19.51 -7.85 -2.94
C LEU A 393 -18.08 -7.50 -2.51
N LEU A 394 -17.66 -8.01 -1.36
CA LEU A 394 -16.34 -7.72 -0.79
C LEU A 394 -15.28 -8.67 -1.31
N HIS A 395 -14.06 -8.17 -1.44
CA HIS A 395 -12.87 -8.95 -1.79
C HIS A 395 -11.60 -8.24 -1.32
N ASP A 396 -10.49 -8.95 -1.36
CA ASP A 396 -9.12 -8.45 -1.16
C ASP A 396 -8.95 -7.48 0.05
N PRO A 397 -9.24 -7.89 1.31
CA PRO A 397 -8.89 -7.12 2.48
C PRO A 397 -7.37 -6.88 2.55
N ASN A 398 -6.98 -5.61 2.60
CA ASN A 398 -5.58 -5.19 2.74
C ASN A 398 -5.31 -4.83 4.21
N THR A 399 -4.66 -5.71 4.94
CA THR A 399 -4.40 -5.56 6.38
C THR A 399 -3.21 -4.65 6.71
N ILE A 400 -2.33 -4.45 5.75
CA ILE A 400 -1.30 -3.40 5.75
C ILE A 400 -1.56 -2.54 4.52
N PRO A 401 -2.45 -1.52 4.62
CA PRO A 401 -2.74 -0.65 3.48
C PRO A 401 -1.48 0.05 2.98
N GLY A 402 -1.36 0.22 1.65
CA GLY A 402 -0.21 0.92 1.06
C GLY A 402 0.05 2.27 1.72
N MET A 403 1.31 2.58 2.00
CA MET A 403 1.76 3.74 2.77
C MET A 403 2.27 4.91 1.90
N SER A 404 2.02 4.91 0.59
CA SER A 404 2.34 6.09 -0.22
C SER A 404 1.46 7.29 0.17
N PRO A 405 1.92 8.54 0.01
CA PRO A 405 1.12 9.72 0.39
C PRO A 405 -0.23 9.83 -0.34
N THR A 406 -0.34 9.17 -1.49
CA THR A 406 -1.57 9.11 -2.30
C THR A 406 -2.44 7.91 -2.00
N SER A 407 -2.09 7.09 -1.01
CA SER A 407 -2.85 5.91 -0.60
C SER A 407 -4.25 6.26 -0.14
N LEU A 408 -5.21 5.41 -0.50
CA LEU A 408 -6.62 5.63 -0.20
C LEU A 408 -6.89 5.75 1.29
N ILE A 409 -6.18 4.98 2.12
CA ILE A 409 -6.38 5.02 3.58
C ILE A 409 -6.07 6.41 4.15
N PHE A 410 -4.99 7.08 3.70
CA PHE A 410 -4.66 8.42 4.18
C PHE A 410 -5.68 9.47 3.72
N LYS A 411 -6.22 9.33 2.50
CA LYS A 411 -7.29 10.21 2.02
C LYS A 411 -8.58 10.04 2.82
N GLN A 412 -8.94 8.79 3.12
CA GLN A 412 -10.11 8.48 3.93
C GLN A 412 -9.94 8.94 5.38
N MET A 413 -8.76 8.77 5.97
CA MET A 413 -8.44 9.31 7.30
C MET A 413 -8.38 10.85 7.30
N GLY A 414 -7.98 11.46 6.19
CA GLY A 414 -8.07 12.90 5.98
C GLY A 414 -9.49 13.44 6.13
N GLU A 415 -10.51 12.72 5.65
CA GLU A 415 -11.92 13.13 5.77
C GLU A 415 -12.41 13.22 7.24
N ILE A 416 -11.76 12.50 8.14
CA ILE A 416 -12.02 12.59 9.60
C ILE A 416 -11.01 13.49 10.32
N GLY A 417 -10.11 14.18 9.60
CA GLY A 417 -9.20 15.18 10.13
C GLY A 417 -7.78 14.72 10.46
N LEU A 418 -7.41 13.46 10.18
CA LEU A 418 -6.05 12.97 10.39
C LEU A 418 -5.23 13.16 9.11
N ASN A 419 -4.11 13.88 9.20
CA ASN A 419 -3.12 13.91 8.14
C ASN A 419 -2.23 12.65 8.18
N VAL A 420 -1.27 12.53 7.25
CA VAL A 420 -0.39 11.34 7.16
C VAL A 420 0.41 11.13 8.45
N THR A 421 0.89 12.20 9.07
CA THR A 421 1.65 12.14 10.34
C THR A 421 0.79 11.65 11.50
N ASP A 422 -0.44 12.17 11.61
CA ASP A 422 -1.41 11.73 12.63
C ASP A 422 -1.85 10.29 12.38
N ALA A 423 -2.02 9.88 11.11
CA ALA A 423 -2.36 8.51 10.73
C ALA A 423 -1.25 7.50 11.07
N ILE A 424 0.02 7.84 10.83
CA ILE A 424 1.16 7.00 11.24
C ILE A 424 1.20 6.88 12.78
N THR A 425 1.00 7.98 13.49
CA THR A 425 0.91 7.98 14.96
C THR A 425 -0.25 7.09 15.45
N TYR A 426 -1.40 7.17 14.77
CA TYR A 426 -2.54 6.29 15.00
C TYR A 426 -2.16 4.82 14.82
N PHE A 427 -1.53 4.45 13.70
CA PHE A 427 -1.15 3.06 13.44
C PHE A 427 -0.20 2.51 14.52
N ILE A 428 0.79 3.29 14.94
CA ILE A 428 1.72 2.90 16.01
C ILE A 428 0.95 2.69 17.31
N ARG A 429 0.20 3.70 17.75
CA ARG A 429 -0.54 3.66 19.01
C ARG A 429 -1.56 2.52 19.05
N GLN A 430 -2.38 2.40 18.02
CA GLN A 430 -3.45 1.42 17.97
C GLN A 430 -2.89 -0.01 17.85
N SER A 431 -1.75 -0.18 17.19
CA SER A 431 -1.07 -1.47 17.14
C SER A 431 -0.51 -1.90 18.48
N ILE A 432 0.02 -0.99 19.30
CA ILE A 432 0.41 -1.31 20.69
C ILE A 432 -0.83 -1.73 21.48
N ARG A 433 -1.96 -1.04 21.33
CA ARG A 433 -3.23 -1.41 21.96
C ARG A 433 -3.69 -2.80 21.54
N GLU A 434 -3.54 -3.13 20.25
CA GLU A 434 -3.85 -4.46 19.72
C GLU A 434 -2.96 -5.55 20.34
N ARG A 435 -1.67 -5.29 20.56
CA ARG A 435 -0.75 -6.25 21.25
C ARG A 435 -1.14 -6.44 22.72
N VAL A 436 -1.63 -5.41 23.39
CA VAL A 436 -2.23 -5.55 24.74
C VAL A 436 -3.46 -6.47 24.67
N ARG A 437 -4.34 -6.27 23.68
CA ARG A 437 -5.57 -7.05 23.49
C ARG A 437 -5.29 -8.53 23.17
N THR A 438 -4.26 -8.82 22.39
CA THR A 438 -3.94 -10.20 21.94
C THR A 438 -3.21 -11.03 23.00
N GLY A 439 -2.92 -10.50 24.17
CA GLY A 439 -2.47 -11.25 25.34
C GLY A 439 -0.97 -11.56 25.41
N LYS A 440 -0.15 -10.90 24.59
CA LYS A 440 1.32 -11.05 24.61
C LYS A 440 1.99 -9.87 25.30
N ASN A 441 2.85 -10.13 26.32
CA ASN A 441 3.58 -9.09 27.04
C ASN A 441 2.71 -7.90 27.53
N THR A 442 1.48 -8.17 27.93
CA THR A 442 0.41 -7.19 28.15
C THR A 442 0.81 -6.05 29.07
N ILE A 443 1.44 -6.34 30.22
CA ILE A 443 1.85 -5.30 31.18
C ILE A 443 2.90 -4.38 30.56
N LYS A 444 3.92 -4.94 29.91
CA LYS A 444 4.96 -4.13 29.25
C LYS A 444 4.37 -3.22 28.18
N PHE A 445 3.48 -3.76 27.34
CA PHE A 445 2.86 -3.00 26.26
C PHE A 445 1.83 -2.00 26.77
N GLN A 446 1.14 -2.32 27.89
CA GLN A 446 0.26 -1.36 28.54
C GLN A 446 1.04 -0.13 29.05
N LEU A 447 2.18 -0.34 29.71
CA LEU A 447 3.04 0.77 30.16
C LEU A 447 3.61 1.58 28.99
N LEU A 448 3.95 0.91 27.88
CA LEU A 448 4.39 1.59 26.66
C LEU A 448 3.27 2.44 26.06
N LEU A 449 2.04 1.92 26.02
CA LEU A 449 0.85 2.61 25.54
C LEU A 449 0.55 3.86 26.38
N GLU A 450 0.56 3.73 27.71
CA GLU A 450 0.33 4.85 28.64
C GLU A 450 1.38 5.96 28.46
N LYS A 451 2.65 5.58 28.29
CA LYS A 451 3.73 6.52 28.00
C LYS A 451 3.52 7.24 26.67
N LEU A 452 3.08 6.52 25.63
CA LEU A 452 2.79 7.09 24.33
C LEU A 452 1.58 8.01 24.38
N ASP A 453 0.49 7.62 25.05
CA ASP A 453 -0.70 8.45 25.22
C ASP A 453 -0.38 9.75 25.96
N ALA A 454 0.44 9.70 27.00
CA ALA A 454 0.91 10.89 27.70
C ALA A 454 1.76 11.79 26.78
N ALA A 455 2.62 11.22 25.94
CA ALA A 455 3.43 11.98 24.98
C ALA A 455 2.57 12.63 23.89
N ILE A 456 1.55 11.92 23.37
CA ILE A 456 0.57 12.47 22.41
C ILE A 456 -0.17 13.65 23.04
N ALA A 457 -0.67 13.51 24.27
CA ALA A 457 -1.36 14.58 24.96
C ALA A 457 -0.45 15.81 25.18
N ALA A 458 0.81 15.60 25.58
CA ALA A 458 1.80 16.67 25.73
C ALA A 458 2.11 17.36 24.38
N ARG A 459 2.26 16.59 23.30
CA ARG A 459 2.43 17.11 21.95
C ARG A 459 1.25 18.03 21.57
N ILE A 460 0.01 17.55 21.75
CA ILE A 460 -1.20 18.33 21.45
C ILE A 460 -1.25 19.63 22.27
N ALA A 461 -0.97 19.59 23.55
CA ALA A 461 -0.91 20.78 24.40
C ALA A 461 0.17 21.77 23.96
N GLY A 462 1.25 21.30 23.35
CA GLY A 462 2.34 22.12 22.81
C GLY A 462 2.07 22.71 21.41
N LEU A 463 1.08 22.21 20.67
CA LEU A 463 0.82 22.68 19.28
C LEU A 463 0.63 24.20 19.15
N PRO A 464 -0.10 24.89 20.06
CA PRO A 464 -0.28 26.34 19.96
C PRO A 464 1.01 27.17 20.03
N SER A 465 2.07 26.62 20.64
CA SER A 465 3.37 27.29 20.74
C SER A 465 4.30 27.08 19.55
N ARG A 466 3.96 26.17 18.63
CA ARG A 466 4.76 25.92 17.44
C ARG A 466 4.60 27.06 16.43
N LYS A 467 5.66 27.30 15.66
CA LYS A 467 5.68 28.27 14.58
C LYS A 467 4.66 27.91 13.51
N GLN A 468 3.66 28.77 13.31
CA GLN A 468 2.71 28.60 12.22
C GLN A 468 3.34 29.05 10.90
N VAL A 469 3.39 28.15 9.92
CA VAL A 469 3.95 28.40 8.60
C VAL A 469 2.82 28.36 7.58
N ALA A 470 2.44 29.51 7.06
CA ALA A 470 1.52 29.58 5.94
C ALA A 470 2.21 29.10 4.67
N PHE A 471 1.55 28.28 3.88
CA PHE A 471 1.99 28.01 2.53
C PHE A 471 0.83 28.23 1.56
N LEU A 472 1.09 29.14 0.61
CA LEU A 472 0.12 29.57 -0.37
C LEU A 472 0.29 28.75 -1.63
N PHE A 473 -0.81 28.18 -2.11
CA PHE A 473 -0.86 27.39 -3.32
C PHE A 473 -2.22 27.56 -4.01
N GLY A 474 -2.38 27.05 -5.20
CA GLY A 474 -3.50 27.35 -6.07
C GLY A 474 -3.03 28.16 -7.27
N GLY A 475 -3.79 29.13 -7.70
CA GLY A 475 -3.45 29.96 -8.85
C GLY A 475 -4.68 30.44 -9.59
N PHE A 476 -4.45 31.09 -10.71
CA PHE A 476 -5.47 31.82 -11.46
C PHE A 476 -6.02 31.02 -12.65
N ASP A 477 -5.49 29.83 -12.91
CA ASP A 477 -5.98 28.87 -13.89
C ASP A 477 -5.78 27.44 -13.37
N ALA A 478 -6.42 26.47 -14.01
CA ALA A 478 -6.44 25.06 -13.57
C ALA A 478 -5.06 24.40 -13.61
N GLU A 479 -4.20 24.72 -14.57
CA GLU A 479 -2.86 24.14 -14.72
C GLU A 479 -1.94 24.64 -13.60
N ALA A 480 -1.93 25.94 -13.34
CA ALA A 480 -1.19 26.56 -12.24
C ALA A 480 -1.65 26.02 -10.88
N GLN A 481 -2.97 25.86 -10.69
CA GLN A 481 -3.53 25.30 -9.46
C GLN A 481 -3.03 23.87 -9.20
N GLU A 482 -3.04 22.97 -10.19
CA GLU A 482 -2.59 21.59 -10.01
C GLU A 482 -1.06 21.51 -9.80
N ALA A 483 -0.28 22.30 -10.55
CA ALA A 483 1.18 22.33 -10.42
C ALA A 483 1.61 22.78 -9.01
N SER A 484 1.04 23.90 -8.51
CA SER A 484 1.35 24.40 -7.17
C SER A 484 0.85 23.47 -6.06
N TYR A 485 -0.27 22.78 -6.28
CA TYR A 485 -0.82 21.81 -5.32
C TYR A 485 0.11 20.61 -5.11
N ALA A 486 0.80 20.15 -6.14
CA ALA A 486 1.79 19.06 -6.02
C ALA A 486 2.93 19.46 -5.05
N GLU A 487 3.43 20.69 -5.14
CA GLU A 487 4.46 21.20 -4.23
C GLU A 487 3.91 21.45 -2.81
N ALA A 488 2.68 21.97 -2.71
CA ALA A 488 2.01 22.20 -1.44
C ALA A 488 1.83 20.90 -0.62
N LYS A 489 1.49 19.77 -1.27
CA LYS A 489 1.40 18.46 -0.60
C LYS A 489 2.72 18.03 0.05
N LYS A 490 3.85 18.26 -0.64
CA LYS A 490 5.19 17.97 -0.10
C LYS A 490 5.54 18.90 1.08
N ALA A 491 5.23 20.19 0.94
CA ALA A 491 5.46 21.17 2.00
C ALA A 491 4.64 20.84 3.25
N TYR A 492 3.37 20.48 3.09
CA TYR A 492 2.51 20.08 4.19
C TYR A 492 3.10 18.90 4.97
N GLY A 493 3.50 17.82 4.30
CA GLY A 493 4.07 16.64 4.96
C GLY A 493 5.31 16.98 5.79
N ARG A 494 6.24 17.76 5.23
CA ARG A 494 7.44 18.21 5.95
C ARG A 494 7.11 19.04 7.20
N LEU A 495 6.19 19.96 7.08
CA LEU A 495 5.78 20.82 8.19
C LEU A 495 5.00 20.07 9.26
N ALA A 496 4.12 19.15 8.86
CA ALA A 496 3.33 18.33 9.79
C ALA A 496 4.22 17.39 10.65
N ALA A 497 5.28 16.85 10.04
CA ALA A 497 6.25 16.01 10.73
C ALA A 497 7.31 16.78 11.54
N SER A 498 7.33 18.12 11.45
CA SER A 498 8.30 18.98 12.14
C SER A 498 8.04 19.06 13.64
N VAL A 499 9.13 19.22 14.41
CA VAL A 499 9.05 19.44 15.87
C VAL A 499 8.58 20.87 16.20
N ASP A 500 8.98 21.86 15.39
CA ASP A 500 8.88 23.28 15.70
C ASP A 500 7.81 24.02 14.90
N SER A 501 7.27 23.40 13.86
CA SER A 501 6.39 24.08 12.91
C SER A 501 5.02 23.42 12.80
N LEU A 502 4.01 24.23 12.39
CA LEU A 502 2.67 23.77 12.04
C LEU A 502 2.31 24.26 10.64
N PRO A 503 1.79 23.40 9.77
CA PRO A 503 1.31 23.79 8.46
C PRO A 503 -0.01 24.58 8.55
N VAL A 504 -0.08 25.70 7.83
CA VAL A 504 -1.31 26.47 7.60
C VAL A 504 -1.54 26.53 6.09
N PRO A 505 -2.34 25.61 5.52
CA PRO A 505 -2.58 25.57 4.09
C PRO A 505 -3.54 26.68 3.65
N ILE A 506 -3.10 27.50 2.71
CA ILE A 506 -3.86 28.61 2.14
C ILE A 506 -4.02 28.39 0.65
N PHE A 507 -5.25 28.12 0.21
CA PHE A 507 -5.56 28.00 -1.21
C PHE A 507 -5.89 29.38 -1.79
N VAL A 508 -5.27 29.70 -2.92
CA VAL A 508 -5.44 30.97 -3.63
C VAL A 508 -6.17 30.71 -4.93
N THR A 509 -7.20 31.52 -5.20
CA THR A 509 -7.96 31.49 -6.45
C THR A 509 -8.40 32.91 -6.83
N GLY A 510 -8.85 33.10 -8.06
CA GLY A 510 -9.25 34.37 -8.62
C GLY A 510 -9.01 34.42 -10.11
N ASN A 511 -9.19 35.60 -10.74
CA ASN A 511 -8.87 35.77 -12.15
C ASN A 511 -7.41 36.22 -12.34
N ASP A 512 -6.87 36.93 -11.37
CA ASP A 512 -5.50 37.46 -11.34
C ASP A 512 -5.10 37.81 -9.89
N ALA A 513 -3.88 38.30 -9.71
CA ALA A 513 -3.35 38.69 -8.40
C ALA A 513 -4.16 39.82 -7.72
N SER A 514 -4.78 40.73 -8.49
CA SER A 514 -5.57 41.85 -7.94
C SER A 514 -6.93 41.42 -7.41
N SER A 515 -7.46 40.31 -7.91
CA SER A 515 -8.75 39.71 -7.52
C SER A 515 -8.58 38.44 -6.71
N ALA A 516 -7.36 38.19 -6.18
CA ALA A 516 -7.03 36.95 -5.45
C ALA A 516 -7.87 36.81 -4.17
N LYS A 517 -8.42 35.65 -3.98
CA LYS A 517 -9.10 35.22 -2.76
C LYS A 517 -8.29 34.12 -2.06
N TYR A 518 -8.27 34.17 -0.75
CA TYR A 518 -7.46 33.29 0.09
C TYR A 518 -8.37 32.44 0.98
N TYR A 519 -8.17 31.14 0.95
CA TYR A 519 -8.95 30.18 1.74
C TYR A 519 -8.03 29.34 2.61
N LYS A 520 -8.20 29.45 3.94
CA LYS A 520 -7.56 28.54 4.88
C LYS A 520 -8.28 27.21 4.85
N LEU A 521 -7.55 26.15 4.54
CA LEU A 521 -8.11 24.83 4.35
C LEU A 521 -8.01 23.95 5.60
N PRO A 522 -9.07 23.20 5.95
CA PRO A 522 -8.95 22.09 6.90
C PRO A 522 -8.25 20.89 6.25
N THR A 523 -7.78 19.95 7.08
CA THR A 523 -6.99 18.78 6.67
C THR A 523 -7.67 17.96 5.55
N ASN A 524 -8.97 17.72 5.65
CA ASN A 524 -9.70 16.93 4.67
C ASN A 524 -9.76 17.56 3.27
N ILE A 525 -9.75 18.88 3.18
CA ILE A 525 -9.74 19.61 1.89
C ILE A 525 -8.32 19.65 1.33
N MET A 526 -7.29 19.75 2.19
CA MET A 526 -5.89 19.68 1.76
C MET A 526 -5.52 18.33 1.11
N PHE A 527 -6.24 17.23 1.37
CA PHE A 527 -5.95 15.90 0.83
C PHE A 527 -6.88 15.45 -0.29
N LYS A 528 -7.59 16.36 -0.97
CA LYS A 528 -8.38 16.03 -2.16
C LYS A 528 -7.51 15.43 -3.28
N GLU A 529 -8.12 14.78 -4.27
CA GLU A 529 -7.38 14.14 -5.36
C GLU A 529 -6.66 15.19 -6.22
N PHE A 530 -7.41 16.19 -6.69
CA PHE A 530 -6.96 17.26 -7.57
C PHE A 530 -7.26 18.64 -6.99
N ALA A 531 -6.58 19.67 -7.48
CA ALA A 531 -6.86 21.06 -7.13
C ALA A 531 -8.30 21.47 -7.50
N GLU A 532 -8.84 20.96 -8.60
CA GLU A 532 -10.24 21.13 -9.01
C GLU A 532 -11.24 20.70 -7.91
N ASP A 533 -10.93 19.60 -7.20
CA ASP A 533 -11.79 19.09 -6.12
C ASP A 533 -11.71 19.98 -4.87
N ILE A 534 -10.58 20.68 -4.67
CA ILE A 534 -10.47 21.75 -3.66
C ILE A 534 -11.41 22.90 -4.02
N VAL A 535 -11.34 23.38 -5.27
CA VAL A 535 -12.20 24.47 -5.75
C VAL A 535 -13.68 24.16 -5.53
N LYS A 536 -14.12 22.94 -5.85
CA LYS A 536 -15.50 22.49 -5.63
C LYS A 536 -15.90 22.45 -4.14
N ALA A 537 -14.95 22.27 -3.25
CA ALA A 537 -15.20 22.16 -1.82
C ALA A 537 -15.08 23.52 -1.07
N LEU A 538 -14.75 24.63 -1.76
CA LEU A 538 -14.62 25.96 -1.14
C LEU A 538 -15.95 26.51 -0.62
N ASP A 539 -17.10 26.04 -1.12
CA ASP A 539 -18.42 26.40 -0.62
C ASP A 539 -18.73 25.83 0.78
N GLY A 540 -17.83 24.99 1.30
CA GLY A 540 -17.97 24.36 2.62
C GLY A 540 -19.00 23.23 2.70
N SER A 541 -19.56 22.79 1.57
CA SER A 541 -20.51 21.67 1.56
C SER A 541 -19.84 20.36 1.96
N VAL A 542 -20.48 19.59 2.81
CA VAL A 542 -19.99 18.29 3.29
C VAL A 542 -21.05 17.24 3.05
N HIS A 543 -20.66 16.13 2.42
CA HIS A 543 -21.58 15.02 2.17
C HIS A 543 -22.12 14.44 3.50
N PRO A 544 -23.42 14.11 3.62
CA PRO A 544 -24.03 13.60 4.87
C PRO A 544 -23.29 12.40 5.47
N LEU A 545 -22.85 11.44 4.64
CA LEU A 545 -22.06 10.29 5.10
C LEU A 545 -20.75 10.71 5.77
N ILE A 546 -20.05 11.71 5.23
CA ILE A 546 -18.79 12.21 5.80
C ILE A 546 -19.06 12.84 7.16
N THR A 547 -20.15 13.62 7.29
CA THR A 547 -20.57 14.19 8.57
C THR A 547 -20.85 13.10 9.60
N GLN A 548 -21.59 12.05 9.24
CA GLN A 548 -21.86 10.92 10.14
C GLN A 548 -20.58 10.16 10.49
N THR A 549 -19.68 9.95 9.53
CA THR A 549 -18.41 9.28 9.79
C THR A 549 -17.53 10.08 10.75
N ARG A 550 -17.51 11.42 10.65
CA ARG A 550 -16.80 12.29 11.61
C ARG A 550 -17.34 12.16 13.03
N ILE A 551 -18.64 12.07 13.20
CA ILE A 551 -19.27 11.80 14.51
C ILE A 551 -18.80 10.45 15.06
N ASN A 552 -18.84 9.40 14.25
CA ASN A 552 -18.41 8.06 14.65
C ASN A 552 -16.91 7.99 14.97
N ALA A 553 -16.08 8.83 14.34
CA ALA A 553 -14.65 8.91 14.52
C ALA A 553 -14.19 10.01 15.49
N GLU A 554 -15.09 10.73 16.13
CA GLU A 554 -14.78 11.87 17.00
C GLU A 554 -13.70 11.56 18.04
N ALA A 555 -13.83 10.42 18.73
CA ALA A 555 -12.85 9.99 19.73
C ALA A 555 -11.45 9.78 19.13
N ILE A 556 -11.36 9.31 17.87
CA ILE A 556 -10.09 9.15 17.14
C ILE A 556 -9.50 10.53 16.86
N THR A 557 -10.29 11.40 16.24
CA THR A 557 -9.85 12.74 15.83
C THR A 557 -9.35 13.53 17.04
N LEU A 558 -10.11 13.58 18.12
CA LEU A 558 -9.73 14.30 19.35
C LEU A 558 -8.47 13.71 19.99
N HIS A 559 -8.33 12.37 20.02
CA HIS A 559 -7.18 11.70 20.64
C HIS A 559 -5.85 12.06 19.93
N PHE A 560 -5.85 12.19 18.61
CA PHE A 560 -4.63 12.39 17.83
C PHE A 560 -4.38 13.84 17.42
N THR A 561 -5.41 14.68 17.31
CA THR A 561 -5.26 16.08 16.86
C THR A 561 -5.63 17.13 17.91
N GLY A 562 -6.33 16.75 18.97
CA GLY A 562 -6.83 17.63 20.00
C GLY A 562 -7.99 18.52 19.58
N LYS A 563 -8.48 18.41 18.34
CA LYS A 563 -9.55 19.24 17.79
C LYS A 563 -10.36 18.48 16.74
N LEU A 564 -11.59 18.90 16.51
CA LEU A 564 -12.42 18.39 15.42
C LEU A 564 -12.01 18.99 14.07
N VAL A 565 -12.52 18.38 12.99
CA VAL A 565 -12.31 18.89 11.62
C VAL A 565 -12.89 20.29 11.49
N GLY A 566 -12.07 21.24 11.07
CA GLY A 566 -12.50 22.61 10.81
C GLY A 566 -13.28 22.75 9.50
N SER A 567 -13.74 23.97 9.24
CA SER A 567 -14.35 24.39 7.97
C SER A 567 -13.34 25.12 7.09
N VAL A 568 -13.68 25.32 5.82
CA VAL A 568 -13.01 26.28 4.94
C VAL A 568 -13.30 27.69 5.43
N GLU A 569 -12.27 28.52 5.53
CA GLU A 569 -12.39 29.90 5.97
C GLU A 569 -11.81 30.83 4.89
N GLU A 570 -12.64 31.71 4.32
CA GLU A 570 -12.14 32.81 3.47
C GLU A 570 -11.48 33.86 4.40
N ILE A 571 -10.23 34.22 4.14
CA ILE A 571 -9.43 35.11 5.00
C ILE A 571 -8.66 36.12 4.17
N ASP A 572 -8.35 37.25 4.77
CA ASP A 572 -7.53 38.30 4.13
C ASP A 572 -6.04 37.99 4.23
N LEU A 573 -5.27 38.42 3.24
CA LEU A 573 -3.80 38.26 3.24
C LEU A 573 -3.16 38.90 4.48
N SER A 574 -3.66 40.07 4.94
CA SER A 574 -3.19 40.75 6.16
C SER A 574 -3.35 39.88 7.42
N THR A 575 -4.44 39.10 7.49
CA THR A 575 -4.66 38.11 8.57
C THR A 575 -3.64 36.97 8.53
N ILE A 576 -3.31 36.49 7.32
CA ILE A 576 -2.28 35.47 7.15
C ILE A 576 -0.93 35.97 7.65
N LEU A 577 -0.54 37.17 7.19
CA LEU A 577 0.74 37.82 7.53
C LEU A 577 0.87 38.14 9.02
N SER A 578 -0.24 38.47 9.70
CA SER A 578 -0.24 38.79 11.13
C SER A 578 -0.27 37.54 12.04
N THR A 579 -0.82 36.42 11.58
CA THR A 579 -1.01 35.21 12.40
C THR A 579 0.07 34.18 12.18
N CYS A 580 0.72 34.11 11.00
CA CYS A 580 1.75 33.14 10.67
C CYS A 580 3.15 33.77 10.75
N GLN A 581 4.07 33.07 11.43
CA GLN A 581 5.45 33.56 11.65
C GLN A 581 6.38 33.28 10.45
N ALA A 582 5.93 32.52 9.45
CA ALA A 582 6.63 32.30 8.18
C ALA A 582 5.65 31.98 7.06
N GLN A 583 6.07 32.21 5.82
CA GLN A 583 5.29 31.90 4.64
C GLN A 583 6.14 31.19 3.58
N GLN A 584 5.49 30.36 2.76
CA GLN A 584 6.02 29.79 1.53
C GLN A 584 4.99 30.03 0.43
N ASN A 585 5.40 30.54 -0.70
CA ASN A 585 4.51 30.84 -1.81
C ASN A 585 4.83 29.96 -3.02
N PHE A 586 3.84 29.18 -3.45
CA PHE A 586 3.90 28.32 -4.63
C PHE A 586 3.01 28.83 -5.77
N VAL A 587 2.34 29.98 -5.60
CA VAL A 587 1.45 30.55 -6.60
C VAL A 587 2.25 31.38 -7.59
N ALA A 588 2.25 30.97 -8.85
CA ALA A 588 2.89 31.73 -9.91
C ALA A 588 2.20 33.09 -10.13
N GLY A 589 2.99 34.14 -10.28
CA GLY A 589 2.47 35.49 -10.52
C GLY A 589 1.86 36.20 -9.31
N LEU A 590 1.94 35.61 -8.12
CA LEU A 590 1.56 36.28 -6.86
C LEU A 590 2.83 36.71 -6.11
N GLU A 591 3.11 38.00 -6.13
CA GLU A 591 4.18 38.59 -5.31
C GLU A 591 3.62 38.95 -3.93
N ILE A 592 4.23 38.42 -2.88
CA ILE A 592 3.92 38.80 -1.50
C ILE A 592 5.13 39.53 -0.95
N GLU A 593 4.98 40.82 -0.69
CA GLU A 593 5.99 41.56 0.07
C GLU A 593 6.01 41.02 1.50
N LEU A 594 7.13 40.37 1.86
CA LEU A 594 7.39 39.73 3.16
C LEU A 594 7.83 40.76 4.20
#